data_cdd70c265fc612682391e27b5bb119e7
#
_entry.id   cdd70c265fc612682391e27b5bb119e7
#
_cell.length_a   1.000
_cell.length_b   1.000
_cell.length_c   1.000
_cell.angle_alpha   90.00
_cell.angle_beta   90.00
_cell.angle_gamma   90.00
#
_symmetry.space_group_name_H-M   'P 1'
#
loop_
_entity.id
_entity.type
_entity.pdbx_description
1 polymer ?
#
loop_
_entity_poly.entity_id
_entity_poly.type
_entity_poly.pdbx_seq_one_letter_code
_entity_poly.pdbx_strand_id
1 'polypeptide(L)'
;WGFGPQLSMPLFSGGANQARLSAAQARAEQARLAWQASVLKAVEEVENALAGYNRDARAVDAQSRLVSNASESVSLTQTSYELGEAGFFPVLDAERTLLSARQELADAVRQQALNFIALSVAASGGVGIANGS
;
A
#
# COMPACT_ATOMS: atom_id res chain seq x y z
N TRP A 1 -67.80 -28.02 -27.57
CA TRP A 1 -66.73 -27.25 -28.30
C TRP A 1 -67.00 -25.79 -28.02
N GLY A 2 -66.26 -25.22 -27.02
CA GLY A 2 -66.27 -23.81 -26.71
C GLY A 2 -64.84 -23.32 -26.69
N PHE A 3 -64.43 -22.68 -27.77
CA PHE A 3 -63.20 -21.83 -27.78
C PHE A 3 -63.66 -20.44 -27.35
N GLY A 4 -63.39 -20.09 -26.06
CA GLY A 4 -63.53 -18.73 -25.58
C GLY A 4 -62.13 -18.11 -25.36
N PRO A 5 -61.80 -16.90 -25.87
CA PRO A 5 -60.56 -16.21 -25.55
C PRO A 5 -60.65 -15.77 -24.08
N GLN A 6 -59.82 -16.36 -23.21
CA GLN A 6 -59.64 -15.89 -21.85
C GLN A 6 -58.74 -14.65 -21.86
N LEU A 7 -59.38 -13.48 -21.79
CA LEU A 7 -58.70 -12.22 -21.52
C LEU A 7 -58.50 -12.12 -20.00
N SER A 8 -57.37 -12.55 -19.49
CA SER A 8 -56.97 -12.25 -18.11
C SER A 8 -56.36 -10.86 -18.08
N MET A 9 -57.13 -9.84 -17.83
CA MET A 9 -56.60 -8.51 -17.46
C MET A 9 -56.24 -8.54 -15.99
N PRO A 10 -54.96 -8.33 -15.61
CA PRO A 10 -54.60 -8.16 -14.23
C PRO A 10 -54.99 -6.76 -13.77
N LEU A 11 -56.20 -6.58 -13.27
CA LEU A 11 -56.75 -5.33 -12.77
C LEU A 11 -56.17 -4.88 -11.42
N PHE A 12 -55.25 -5.64 -10.83
CA PHE A 12 -54.62 -5.37 -9.53
C PHE A 12 -53.08 -5.39 -9.53
N SER A 13 -52.41 -5.06 -10.63
CA SER A 13 -50.93 -5.04 -10.69
C SER A 13 -50.29 -3.68 -10.34
N GLY A 14 -51.08 -2.63 -10.07
CA GLY A 14 -50.56 -1.28 -9.78
C GLY A 14 -49.62 -1.21 -8.57
N GLY A 15 -49.92 -1.92 -7.50
CA GLY A 15 -49.06 -1.96 -6.30
C GLY A 15 -47.79 -2.78 -6.48
N ALA A 16 -47.86 -3.90 -7.21
CA ALA A 16 -46.71 -4.74 -7.47
C ALA A 16 -45.67 -4.06 -8.41
N ASN A 17 -46.14 -3.33 -9.41
CA ASN A 17 -45.28 -2.58 -10.33
C ASN A 17 -44.61 -1.37 -9.62
N GLN A 18 -45.37 -0.71 -8.74
CA GLN A 18 -44.81 0.40 -7.95
C GLN A 18 -43.79 -0.08 -6.93
N ALA A 19 -44.04 -1.23 -6.27
CA ALA A 19 -43.06 -1.86 -5.39
C ALA A 19 -41.79 -2.30 -6.14
N ARG A 20 -41.92 -2.83 -7.35
CA ARG A 20 -40.78 -3.17 -8.22
C ARG A 20 -39.98 -1.95 -8.64
N LEU A 21 -40.65 -0.85 -8.97
CA LEU A 21 -39.99 0.41 -9.33
C LEU A 21 -39.20 1.00 -8.15
N SER A 22 -39.81 1.07 -6.97
CA SER A 22 -39.13 1.56 -5.77
C SER A 22 -37.96 0.66 -5.35
N ALA A 23 -38.11 -0.66 -5.49
CA ALA A 23 -36.98 -1.59 -5.26
C ALA A 23 -35.83 -1.43 -6.28
N ALA A 24 -36.16 -1.16 -7.54
CA ALA A 24 -35.16 -0.88 -8.56
C ALA A 24 -34.40 0.45 -8.30
N GLN A 25 -35.16 1.48 -7.89
CA GLN A 25 -34.56 2.78 -7.50
C GLN A 25 -33.68 2.64 -6.27
N ALA A 26 -34.07 1.91 -5.25
CA ALA A 26 -33.26 1.64 -4.07
C ALA A 26 -31.98 0.87 -4.41
N ARG A 27 -32.06 -0.11 -5.31
CA ARG A 27 -30.86 -0.84 -5.79
C ARG A 27 -29.92 0.05 -6.58
N ALA A 28 -30.43 0.93 -7.43
CA ALA A 28 -29.63 1.89 -8.18
C ALA A 28 -28.89 2.87 -7.24
N GLU A 29 -29.59 3.38 -6.22
CA GLU A 29 -28.97 4.25 -5.22
C GLU A 29 -27.92 3.50 -4.37
N GLN A 30 -28.21 2.28 -3.97
CA GLN A 30 -27.24 1.42 -3.28
C GLN A 30 -25.99 1.17 -4.15
N ALA A 31 -26.16 0.89 -5.43
CA ALA A 31 -25.03 0.70 -6.35
C ALA A 31 -24.21 1.99 -6.51
N ARG A 32 -24.86 3.16 -6.58
CA ARG A 32 -24.20 4.46 -6.63
C ARG A 32 -23.37 4.73 -5.38
N LEU A 33 -23.93 4.49 -4.20
CA LEU A 33 -23.24 4.67 -2.93
C LEU A 33 -22.07 3.68 -2.77
N ALA A 34 -22.26 2.43 -3.18
CA ALA A 34 -21.19 1.43 -3.18
C ALA A 34 -20.04 1.82 -4.11
N TRP A 35 -20.35 2.36 -5.30
CA TRP A 35 -19.34 2.88 -6.23
C TRP A 35 -18.59 4.06 -5.61
N GLN A 36 -19.29 5.03 -5.02
CA GLN A 36 -18.63 6.16 -4.34
C GLN A 36 -17.71 5.69 -3.20
N ALA A 37 -18.16 4.73 -2.39
CA ALA A 37 -17.34 4.16 -1.31
C ALA A 37 -16.10 3.47 -1.86
N SER A 38 -16.20 2.74 -2.97
CA SER A 38 -15.05 2.08 -3.61
C SER A 38 -14.03 3.08 -4.15
N VAL A 39 -14.47 4.19 -4.74
CA VAL A 39 -13.59 5.26 -5.21
C VAL A 39 -12.86 5.93 -4.05
N LEU A 40 -13.57 6.28 -2.97
CA LEU A 40 -12.95 6.88 -1.79
C LEU A 40 -11.92 5.94 -1.15
N LYS A 41 -12.23 4.66 -1.07
CA LYS A 41 -11.30 3.65 -0.58
C LYS A 41 -10.05 3.53 -1.45
N ALA A 42 -10.20 3.54 -2.76
CA ALA A 42 -9.07 3.50 -3.69
C ALA A 42 -8.15 4.73 -3.53
N VAL A 43 -8.73 5.93 -3.35
CA VAL A 43 -7.95 7.15 -3.07
C VAL A 43 -7.20 7.03 -1.75
N GLU A 44 -7.87 6.59 -0.69
CA GLU A 44 -7.24 6.37 0.62
C GLU A 44 -6.08 5.37 0.54
N GLU A 45 -6.23 4.28 -0.19
CA GLU A 45 -5.18 3.27 -0.39
C GLU A 45 -3.95 3.87 -1.09
N VAL A 46 -4.15 4.68 -2.12
CA VAL A 46 -3.06 5.35 -2.84
C VAL A 46 -2.37 6.39 -1.95
N GLU A 47 -3.13 7.22 -1.21
CA GLU A 47 -2.56 8.21 -0.30
C GLU A 47 -1.74 7.54 0.82
N ASN A 48 -2.25 6.47 1.41
CA ASN A 48 -1.54 5.71 2.43
C ASN A 48 -0.26 5.06 1.89
N ALA A 49 -0.31 4.50 0.69
CA ALA A 49 0.86 3.91 0.04
C ALA A 49 1.92 4.97 -0.30
N LEU A 50 1.51 6.15 -0.78
CA LEU A 50 2.41 7.27 -1.07
C LEU A 50 3.05 7.84 0.21
N ALA A 51 2.26 7.99 1.27
CA ALA A 51 2.77 8.43 2.58
C ALA A 51 3.78 7.42 3.15
N GLY A 52 3.51 6.12 2.99
CA GLY A 52 4.42 5.02 3.34
C GLY A 52 5.74 5.12 2.58
N TYR A 53 5.68 5.22 1.27
CA TYR A 53 6.87 5.34 0.41
C TYR A 53 7.74 6.55 0.78
N ASN A 54 7.13 7.72 1.00
CA ASN A 54 7.84 8.94 1.38
C ASN A 54 8.50 8.83 2.77
N ARG A 55 7.87 8.13 3.70
CA ARG A 55 8.45 7.85 5.02
C ARG A 55 9.67 6.94 4.88
N ASP A 56 9.56 5.89 4.08
CA ASP A 56 10.65 4.94 3.89
C ASP A 56 11.83 5.55 3.13
N ALA A 57 11.59 6.43 2.17
CA ALA A 57 12.66 7.19 1.50
C ALA A 57 13.47 8.03 2.49
N ARG A 58 12.81 8.68 3.47
CA ARG A 58 13.50 9.40 4.55
C ARG A 58 14.26 8.46 5.48
N ALA A 59 13.73 7.27 5.75
CA ALA A 59 14.41 6.26 6.56
C ALA A 59 15.69 5.77 5.87
N VAL A 60 15.65 5.50 4.56
CA VAL A 60 16.82 5.11 3.77
C VAL A 60 17.89 6.21 3.79
N ASP A 61 17.50 7.48 3.62
CA ASP A 61 18.44 8.61 3.69
C ASP A 61 19.10 8.72 5.08
N ALA A 62 18.30 8.58 6.15
CA ALA A 62 18.82 8.59 7.51
C ALA A 62 19.80 7.44 7.77
N GLN A 63 19.46 6.22 7.36
CA GLN A 63 20.34 5.05 7.51
C GLN A 63 21.62 5.15 6.66
N SER A 64 21.52 5.74 5.46
CA SER A 64 22.69 6.01 4.62
C SER A 64 23.69 6.96 5.32
N ARG A 65 23.21 7.99 6.00
CA ARG A 65 24.05 8.90 6.80
C ARG A 65 24.67 8.17 7.99
N LEU A 66 23.92 7.28 8.66
CA LEU A 66 24.49 6.47 9.75
C LEU A 66 25.64 5.58 9.27
N VAL A 67 25.49 4.93 8.11
CA VAL A 67 26.56 4.15 7.49
C VAL A 67 27.78 5.01 7.19
N SER A 68 27.59 6.22 6.65
CA SER A 68 28.68 7.16 6.37
C SER A 68 29.43 7.54 7.66
N ASN A 69 28.71 7.93 8.70
CA ASN A 69 29.28 8.30 9.99
C ASN A 69 30.01 7.12 10.66
N ALA A 70 29.41 5.93 10.61
CA ALA A 70 30.04 4.73 11.15
C ALA A 70 31.32 4.35 10.38
N SER A 71 31.33 4.52 9.05
CA SER A 71 32.52 4.31 8.22
C SER A 71 33.67 5.31 8.55
N GLU A 72 33.31 6.57 8.78
CA GLU A 72 34.29 7.59 9.24
C GLU A 72 34.83 7.22 10.63
N SER A 73 34.00 6.79 11.55
CA SER A 73 34.43 6.32 12.88
C SER A 73 35.40 5.15 12.79
N VAL A 74 35.16 4.18 11.90
CA VAL A 74 36.12 3.08 11.65
C VAL A 74 37.49 3.66 11.18
N SER A 75 37.48 4.56 10.21
CA SER A 75 38.71 5.16 9.69
C SER A 75 39.50 5.91 10.76
N LEU A 76 38.81 6.68 11.62
CA LEU A 76 39.45 7.41 12.72
C LEU A 76 40.02 6.48 13.78
N THR A 77 39.31 5.45 14.18
CA THR A 77 39.78 4.48 15.17
C THR A 77 40.95 3.63 14.64
N GLN A 78 40.91 3.27 13.35
CA GLN A 78 42.05 2.60 12.70
C GLN A 78 43.29 3.46 12.69
N THR A 79 43.19 4.75 12.33
CA THR A 79 44.29 5.69 12.35
C THR A 79 44.88 5.84 13.76
N SER A 80 44.04 5.99 14.78
CA SER A 80 44.51 6.08 16.19
C SER A 80 45.18 4.80 16.66
N TYR A 81 44.72 3.63 16.21
CA TYR A 81 45.38 2.36 16.48
C TYR A 81 46.74 2.24 15.80
N GLU A 82 46.87 2.64 14.53
CA GLU A 82 48.11 2.62 13.76
C GLU A 82 49.17 3.57 14.36
N LEU A 83 48.74 4.69 14.94
CA LEU A 83 49.59 5.63 15.65
C LEU A 83 49.96 5.14 17.08
N GLY A 84 49.39 4.03 17.53
CA GLY A 84 49.62 3.50 18.87
C GLY A 84 48.89 4.28 19.98
N GLU A 85 47.97 5.19 19.64
CA GLU A 85 47.23 6.03 20.57
C GLU A 85 46.02 5.31 21.19
N ALA A 86 45.51 4.28 20.51
CA ALA A 86 44.36 3.49 20.94
C ALA A 86 44.62 1.98 20.84
N GLY A 87 43.93 1.20 21.64
CA GLY A 87 43.94 -0.26 21.55
C GLY A 87 43.11 -0.78 20.36
N PHE A 88 43.18 -2.09 20.13
CA PHE A 88 42.43 -2.74 19.06
C PHE A 88 40.87 -2.82 19.29
N PHE A 89 40.45 -2.85 20.55
CA PHE A 89 39.02 -2.98 20.87
C PHE A 89 38.13 -1.87 20.31
N PRO A 90 38.51 -0.57 20.34
CA PRO A 90 37.76 0.49 19.68
C PRO A 90 37.54 0.28 18.19
N VAL A 91 38.52 -0.26 17.46
CA VAL A 91 38.42 -0.58 16.04
C VAL A 91 37.39 -1.66 15.81
N LEU A 92 37.44 -2.74 16.61
CA LEU A 92 36.50 -3.83 16.52
C LEU A 92 35.04 -3.39 16.83
N ASP A 93 34.87 -2.51 17.79
CA ASP A 93 33.55 -1.96 18.15
C ASP A 93 32.99 -1.04 17.04
N ALA A 94 33.84 -0.20 16.46
CA ALA A 94 33.47 0.64 15.32
C ALA A 94 33.10 -0.20 14.09
N GLU A 95 33.82 -1.28 13.79
CA GLU A 95 33.49 -2.19 12.70
C GLU A 95 32.16 -2.92 12.92
N ARG A 96 31.87 -3.36 14.15
CA ARG A 96 30.56 -3.95 14.49
C ARG A 96 29.44 -2.95 14.31
N THR A 97 29.66 -1.69 14.72
CA THR A 97 28.69 -0.61 14.54
C THR A 97 28.43 -0.34 13.05
N LEU A 98 29.48 -0.31 12.22
CA LEU A 98 29.36 -0.17 10.78
C LEU A 98 28.58 -1.34 10.15
N LEU A 99 28.85 -2.56 10.58
CA LEU A 99 28.13 -3.74 10.09
C LEU A 99 26.64 -3.67 10.43
N SER A 100 26.30 -3.31 11.68
CA SER A 100 24.91 -3.11 12.09
C SER A 100 24.22 -2.02 11.27
N ALA A 101 24.87 -0.87 11.08
CA ALA A 101 24.33 0.22 10.27
C ALA A 101 24.06 -0.20 8.82
N ARG A 102 24.95 -1.01 8.22
CA ARG A 102 24.77 -1.55 6.88
C ARG A 102 23.57 -2.52 6.79
N GLN A 103 23.37 -3.35 7.82
CA GLN A 103 22.22 -4.25 7.89
C GLN A 103 20.91 -3.46 7.97
N GLU A 104 20.86 -2.44 8.81
CA GLU A 104 19.68 -1.57 8.95
C GLU A 104 19.38 -0.80 7.66
N LEU A 105 20.41 -0.33 6.94
CA LEU A 105 20.24 0.29 5.62
C LEU A 105 19.66 -0.70 4.61
N ALA A 106 20.19 -1.93 4.58
CA ALA A 106 19.66 -2.96 3.66
C ALA A 106 18.18 -3.29 3.95
N ASP A 107 17.80 -3.34 5.22
CA ASP A 107 16.40 -3.55 5.63
C ASP A 107 15.50 -2.36 5.26
N ALA A 108 15.98 -1.13 5.43
CA ALA A 108 15.26 0.07 5.02
C ALA A 108 15.02 0.11 3.49
N VAL A 109 16.05 -0.20 2.70
CA VAL A 109 15.95 -0.28 1.23
C VAL A 109 14.97 -1.38 0.81
N ARG A 110 15.03 -2.54 1.45
CA ARG A 110 14.08 -3.64 1.20
C ARG A 110 12.64 -3.20 1.50
N GLN A 111 12.42 -2.52 2.61
CA GLN A 111 11.09 -2.04 3.00
C GLN A 111 10.56 -0.99 2.01
N GLN A 112 11.40 -0.06 1.59
CA GLN A 112 11.05 0.93 0.57
C GLN A 112 10.67 0.26 -0.76
N ALA A 113 11.41 -0.77 -1.19
CA ALA A 113 11.10 -1.52 -2.40
C ALA A 113 9.74 -2.23 -2.31
N LEU A 114 9.40 -2.84 -1.17
CA LEU A 114 8.11 -3.48 -0.95
C LEU A 114 6.96 -2.46 -1.00
N ASN A 115 7.13 -1.29 -0.39
CA ASN A 115 6.12 -0.23 -0.40
C ASN A 115 6.00 0.43 -1.78
N PHE A 116 7.07 0.50 -2.56
CA PHE A 116 7.01 0.91 -3.96
C PHE A 116 6.17 -0.06 -4.81
N ILE A 117 6.33 -1.37 -4.61
CA ILE A 117 5.50 -2.37 -5.28
C ILE A 117 4.04 -2.21 -4.86
N ALA A 118 3.77 -2.04 -3.56
CA ALA A 118 2.41 -1.81 -3.06
C ALA A 118 1.78 -0.54 -3.65
N LEU A 119 2.53 0.55 -3.73
CA LEU A 119 2.10 1.80 -4.38
C LEU A 119 1.79 1.57 -5.86
N SER A 120 2.64 0.84 -6.58
CA SER A 120 2.46 0.53 -8.00
C SER A 120 1.19 -0.30 -8.23
N VAL A 121 0.90 -1.26 -7.35
CA VAL A 121 -0.32 -2.08 -7.39
C VAL A 121 -1.55 -1.22 -7.08
N ALA A 122 -1.50 -0.38 -6.06
CA ALA A 122 -2.60 0.52 -5.70
C ALA A 122 -2.87 1.54 -6.82
N ALA A 123 -1.83 2.13 -7.43
CA ALA A 123 -1.94 3.09 -8.52
C ALA A 123 -2.42 2.46 -9.83
N SER A 124 -2.09 1.20 -10.10
CA SER A 124 -2.62 0.47 -11.26
C SER A 124 -4.11 0.13 -11.13
N GLY A 125 -4.70 0.43 -9.98
CA GLY A 125 -6.15 0.48 -9.77
C GLY A 125 -6.84 -0.83 -9.97
N GLY A 126 -6.26 -1.93 -9.62
CA GLY A 126 -6.95 -3.21 -9.79
C GLY A 126 -7.41 -3.48 -11.25
N VAL A 127 -6.78 -2.88 -12.24
CA VAL A 127 -7.06 -3.08 -13.66
C VAL A 127 -6.57 -4.45 -14.08
N GLY A 128 -7.00 -5.48 -13.44
CA GLY A 128 -6.38 -6.73 -13.87
C GLY A 128 -6.96 -8.03 -13.39
N ILE A 129 -8.15 -8.10 -12.84
CA ILE A 129 -8.76 -9.42 -12.59
C ILE A 129 -10.26 -9.40 -12.97
N ALA A 130 -10.59 -8.82 -14.10
CA ALA A 130 -11.94 -8.93 -14.68
C ALA A 130 -11.91 -9.47 -16.12
N ASN A 131 -10.94 -10.32 -16.46
CA ASN A 131 -10.94 -11.06 -17.73
C ASN A 131 -10.57 -12.52 -17.45
N GLY A 132 -11.56 -13.31 -17.07
CA GLY A 132 -11.34 -14.74 -16.87
C GLY A 132 -12.63 -15.47 -16.54
N SER A 133 -13.62 -15.45 -17.45
CA SER A 133 -14.61 -16.55 -17.61
C SER A 133 -15.58 -16.23 -18.72
#